data_592ffb183b29ff29d421925a3177230a
#
_entry.id   592ffb183b29ff29d421925a3177230a
#
_cell.length_a   1.000
_cell.length_b   1.000
_cell.length_c   1.000
_cell.angle_alpha   90.00
_cell.angle_beta   90.00
_cell.angle_gamma   90.00
#
_symmetry.space_group_name_H-M   'P 1'
#
loop_
_entity.id
_entity.type
_entity.pdbx_description
1 polymer ?
#
loop_
_entity_poly.entity_id
_entity_poly.type
_entity_poly.pdbx_seq_one_letter_code
_entity_poly.pdbx_strand_id
1 'polypeptide(L)'
;MSEKVLITGYNGALAKRVAIILEKKFHLVFLTSNKESVNNKHIFFWNINEGYIDPAALIDCKHIVHLCGFNIMNRWTKKNRELMYSSRVLTANLLFNKCCALDLKIKSFIGASAMGYYGLNTIADVNESSENGDDWLAKLSLDWENAANQFVEIGSRVTNLRISLLMDLNSGFLKVTLLPLKIGIASVFTPANLAYSWIHIDDVARFILFSLEN
;
A
#
# COMPACT_ATOMS: atom_id res chain seq x y z
N MET A 1 -10.33 -25.47 -1.31
CA MET A 1 -10.17 -24.45 -0.24
C MET A 1 -9.79 -23.15 -0.92
N SER A 2 -10.31 -22.01 -0.44
CA SER A 2 -9.93 -20.69 -0.95
C SER A 2 -8.46 -20.39 -0.64
N GLU A 3 -7.75 -19.76 -1.59
CA GLU A 3 -6.35 -19.39 -1.40
C GLU A 3 -6.20 -18.30 -0.33
N LYS A 4 -5.08 -18.36 0.41
CA LYS A 4 -4.79 -17.43 1.49
C LYS A 4 -4.11 -16.17 0.94
N VAL A 5 -4.67 -15.01 1.29
CA VAL A 5 -4.15 -13.68 0.98
C VAL A 5 -3.74 -12.97 2.26
N LEU A 6 -2.49 -12.56 2.34
CA LEU A 6 -1.98 -11.70 3.41
C LEU A 6 -2.12 -10.24 3.02
N ILE A 7 -2.79 -9.45 3.86
CA ILE A 7 -2.97 -8.01 3.65
C ILE A 7 -2.24 -7.25 4.75
N THR A 8 -1.39 -6.30 4.37
CA THR A 8 -0.77 -5.37 5.32
C THR A 8 -1.51 -4.04 5.36
N GLY A 9 -1.27 -3.25 6.42
CA GLY A 9 -1.99 -1.97 6.57
C GLY A 9 -3.42 -2.12 7.09
N TYR A 10 -3.67 -3.11 7.93
CA TYR A 10 -4.96 -3.53 8.50
C TYR A 10 -5.92 -2.40 8.86
N ASN A 11 -5.42 -1.29 9.46
CA ASN A 11 -6.25 -0.15 9.88
C ASN A 11 -6.54 0.85 8.74
N GLY A 12 -5.88 0.71 7.59
CA GLY A 12 -6.00 1.62 6.45
C GLY A 12 -7.36 1.51 5.75
N ALA A 13 -7.87 2.63 5.23
CA ALA A 13 -9.14 2.66 4.50
C ALA A 13 -9.12 1.72 3.28
N LEU A 14 -8.04 1.76 2.49
CA LEU A 14 -7.90 0.90 1.31
C LEU A 14 -7.85 -0.58 1.71
N ALA A 15 -7.09 -0.96 2.73
CA ALA A 15 -7.02 -2.34 3.18
C ALA A 15 -8.39 -2.88 3.64
N LYS A 16 -9.16 -2.06 4.36
CA LYS A 16 -10.54 -2.41 4.75
C LYS A 16 -11.46 -2.59 3.53
N ARG A 17 -11.33 -1.71 2.53
CA ARG A 17 -12.13 -1.79 1.31
C ARG A 17 -11.79 -3.01 0.47
N VAL A 18 -10.50 -3.28 0.34
CA VAL A 18 -9.98 -4.50 -0.33
C VAL A 18 -10.49 -5.75 0.37
N ALA A 19 -10.43 -5.80 1.71
CA ALA A 19 -10.91 -6.95 2.48
C ALA A 19 -12.38 -7.29 2.16
N ILE A 20 -13.29 -6.29 2.13
CA ILE A 20 -14.71 -6.50 1.80
C ILE A 20 -14.91 -7.16 0.42
N ILE A 21 -14.05 -6.82 -0.54
CA ILE A 21 -14.14 -7.37 -1.91
C ILE A 21 -13.54 -8.78 -1.96
N LEU A 22 -12.37 -8.98 -1.31
CA LEU A 22 -11.63 -10.22 -1.40
C LEU A 22 -12.18 -11.35 -0.54
N GLU A 23 -12.81 -11.06 0.61
CA GLU A 23 -13.34 -12.08 1.55
C GLU A 23 -14.34 -13.06 0.93
N LYS A 24 -14.96 -12.67 -0.19
CA LYS A 24 -15.90 -13.52 -0.94
C LYS A 24 -15.23 -14.68 -1.69
N LYS A 25 -13.92 -14.55 -1.96
CA LYS A 25 -13.17 -15.51 -2.80
C LYS A 25 -11.95 -16.10 -2.11
N PHE A 26 -11.36 -15.38 -1.17
CA PHE A 26 -10.08 -15.70 -0.54
C PHE A 26 -10.19 -15.83 0.97
N HIS A 27 -9.28 -16.60 1.56
CA HIS A 27 -9.06 -16.61 3.00
C HIS A 27 -8.12 -15.44 3.37
N LEU A 28 -8.63 -14.43 4.07
CA LEU A 28 -7.86 -13.23 4.40
C LEU A 28 -7.19 -13.35 5.75
N VAL A 29 -5.92 -12.95 5.77
CA VAL A 29 -5.17 -12.72 7.01
C VAL A 29 -4.49 -11.35 6.96
N PHE A 30 -4.25 -10.77 8.13
CA PHE A 30 -3.74 -9.41 8.27
C PHE A 30 -2.53 -9.36 9.17
N LEU A 31 -1.63 -8.41 8.93
CA LEU A 31 -0.56 -8.07 9.85
C LEU A 31 -0.85 -6.74 10.55
N THR A 32 -0.59 -6.72 11.84
CA THR A 32 -0.70 -5.52 12.69
C THR A 32 0.50 -5.39 13.60
N SER A 33 0.95 -4.16 13.86
CA SER A 33 1.94 -3.85 14.89
C SER A 33 1.30 -3.59 16.28
N ASN A 34 -0.03 -3.53 16.35
CA ASN A 34 -0.75 -3.40 17.62
C ASN A 34 -1.09 -4.77 18.20
N LYS A 35 -0.42 -5.14 19.29
CA LYS A 35 -0.62 -6.43 19.98
C LYS A 35 -2.06 -6.66 20.45
N GLU A 36 -2.77 -5.60 20.83
CA GLU A 36 -4.17 -5.69 21.30
C GLU A 36 -5.15 -6.08 20.17
N SER A 37 -4.78 -5.84 18.91
CA SER A 37 -5.60 -6.20 17.75
C SER A 37 -5.40 -7.64 17.29
N VAL A 38 -4.44 -8.36 17.85
CA VAL A 38 -4.11 -9.74 17.45
C VAL A 38 -5.19 -10.71 17.94
N ASN A 39 -5.65 -11.58 17.05
CA ASN A 39 -6.64 -12.64 17.40
C ASN A 39 -6.19 -14.05 17.01
N ASN A 40 -4.97 -14.21 16.45
CA ASN A 40 -4.34 -15.48 16.06
C ASN A 40 -5.19 -16.38 15.12
N LYS A 41 -6.24 -15.83 14.51
CA LYS A 41 -7.06 -16.49 13.48
C LYS A 41 -6.94 -15.78 12.14
N HIS A 42 -7.08 -14.45 12.15
CA HIS A 42 -7.05 -13.62 10.95
C HIS A 42 -6.09 -12.43 11.08
N ILE A 43 -5.74 -12.02 12.31
CA ILE A 43 -4.89 -10.86 12.57
C ILE A 43 -3.70 -11.32 13.38
N PHE A 44 -2.51 -11.19 12.79
CA PHE A 44 -1.25 -11.66 13.34
C PHE A 44 -0.32 -10.49 13.62
N PHE A 45 0.57 -10.70 14.60
CA PHE A 45 1.54 -9.67 14.98
C PHE A 45 2.76 -9.65 14.07
N TRP A 46 3.24 -8.46 13.78
CA TRP A 46 4.57 -8.22 13.25
C TRP A 46 5.25 -7.04 13.91
N ASN A 47 6.58 -7.04 13.93
CA ASN A 47 7.38 -5.93 14.43
C ASN A 47 8.60 -5.74 13.52
N ILE A 48 8.64 -4.60 12.83
CA ILE A 48 9.69 -4.31 11.87
C ILE A 48 11.06 -4.10 12.55
N ASN A 49 11.05 -3.48 13.75
CA ASN A 49 12.28 -3.18 14.48
C ASN A 49 12.95 -4.48 15.00
N GLU A 50 12.17 -5.49 15.27
CA GLU A 50 12.63 -6.81 15.71
C GLU A 50 12.81 -7.80 14.56
N GLY A 51 12.51 -7.39 13.32
CA GLY A 51 12.52 -8.27 12.16
C GLY A 51 11.56 -9.46 12.32
N TYR A 52 10.45 -9.27 13.05
CA TYR A 52 9.52 -10.34 13.40
C TYR A 52 8.23 -10.28 12.57
N ILE A 53 7.82 -11.44 12.06
CA ILE A 53 6.46 -11.71 11.54
C ILE A 53 6.03 -13.03 12.14
N ASP A 54 4.79 -13.09 12.68
CA ASP A 54 4.20 -14.34 13.13
C ASP A 54 4.14 -15.35 11.98
N PRO A 55 4.83 -16.50 12.06
CA PRO A 55 4.89 -17.46 10.95
C PRO A 55 3.51 -17.97 10.53
N ALA A 56 2.53 -18.04 11.44
CA ALA A 56 1.19 -18.48 11.13
C ALA A 56 0.47 -17.59 10.10
N ALA A 57 0.86 -16.31 10.00
CA ALA A 57 0.36 -15.44 8.95
C ALA A 57 0.83 -15.87 7.55
N LEU A 58 2.06 -16.38 7.46
CA LEU A 58 2.74 -16.69 6.19
C LEU A 58 2.53 -18.14 5.74
N ILE A 59 2.36 -19.09 6.66
CA ILE A 59 2.12 -20.51 6.31
C ILE A 59 0.92 -20.60 5.35
N ASP A 60 1.09 -21.33 4.25
CA ASP A 60 0.10 -21.52 3.18
C ASP A 60 -0.36 -20.24 2.46
N CYS A 61 0.31 -19.10 2.70
CA CYS A 61 0.03 -17.87 1.99
C CYS A 61 0.38 -18.02 0.50
N LYS A 62 -0.56 -17.63 -0.37
CA LYS A 62 -0.38 -17.66 -1.82
C LYS A 62 -0.24 -16.26 -2.42
N HIS A 63 -0.79 -15.26 -1.76
CA HIS A 63 -0.79 -13.89 -2.27
C HIS A 63 -0.51 -12.89 -1.15
N ILE A 64 0.20 -11.83 -1.48
CA ILE A 64 0.47 -10.71 -0.56
C ILE A 64 -0.07 -9.44 -1.19
N VAL A 65 -0.88 -8.69 -0.43
CA VAL A 65 -1.36 -7.34 -0.76
C VAL A 65 -0.75 -6.37 0.24
N HIS A 66 0.27 -5.62 -0.20
CA HIS A 66 1.09 -4.78 0.65
C HIS A 66 0.64 -3.31 0.59
N LEU A 67 -0.19 -2.90 1.55
CA LEU A 67 -0.83 -1.58 1.61
C LEU A 67 -0.40 -0.74 2.83
N CYS A 68 0.52 -1.23 3.64
CA CYS A 68 0.94 -0.47 4.81
C CYS A 68 1.81 0.74 4.43
N GLY A 69 1.63 1.82 5.18
CA GLY A 69 2.40 3.03 4.99
C GLY A 69 2.05 4.08 6.05
N PHE A 70 3.07 4.70 6.64
CA PHE A 70 2.87 5.86 7.48
C PHE A 70 2.29 7.02 6.66
N ASN A 71 1.36 7.78 7.24
CA ASN A 71 0.60 8.81 6.51
C ASN A 71 1.52 9.88 5.93
N ILE A 72 1.50 10.02 4.59
CA ILE A 72 2.33 10.96 3.83
C ILE A 72 1.94 12.43 4.08
N MET A 73 0.74 12.69 4.56
CA MET A 73 0.25 14.05 4.89
C MET A 73 0.84 14.60 6.19
N ASN A 74 1.56 13.79 6.98
CA ASN A 74 2.29 14.28 8.14
C ASN A 74 3.44 15.21 7.73
N ARG A 75 3.82 16.14 8.62
CA ARG A 75 4.98 17.03 8.37
C ARG A 75 6.22 16.19 8.03
N TRP A 76 6.98 16.60 7.03
CA TRP A 76 8.16 15.87 6.53
C TRP A 76 9.42 16.15 7.35
N THR A 77 9.33 15.96 8.65
CA THR A 77 10.50 15.95 9.55
C THR A 77 11.37 14.73 9.24
N LYS A 78 12.64 14.76 9.65
CA LYS A 78 13.56 13.61 9.51
C LYS A 78 12.91 12.33 10.07
N LYS A 79 12.39 12.37 11.29
CA LYS A 79 11.69 11.25 11.94
C LYS A 79 10.52 10.72 11.12
N ASN A 80 9.67 11.61 10.59
CA ASN A 80 8.50 11.18 9.81
C ASN A 80 8.90 10.61 8.45
N ARG A 81 9.96 11.14 7.80
CA ARG A 81 10.50 10.55 6.57
C ARG A 81 11.05 9.14 6.82
N GLU A 82 11.74 8.92 7.93
CA GLU A 82 12.20 7.59 8.35
C GLU A 82 11.01 6.63 8.56
N LEU A 83 9.92 7.08 9.18
CA LEU A 83 8.69 6.28 9.33
C LEU A 83 7.99 6.02 7.98
N MET A 84 7.97 6.99 7.08
CA MET A 84 7.42 6.83 5.72
C MET A 84 8.21 5.79 4.94
N TYR A 85 9.54 5.81 5.04
CA TYR A 85 10.43 4.85 4.41
C TYR A 85 10.30 3.45 5.04
N SER A 86 10.45 3.34 6.34
CA SER A 86 10.42 2.06 7.04
C SER A 86 9.09 1.33 6.87
N SER A 87 7.96 2.06 6.95
CA SER A 87 6.63 1.48 6.81
C SER A 87 6.31 0.97 5.39
N ARG A 88 7.10 1.30 4.39
CA ARG A 88 6.93 0.89 2.99
C ARG A 88 8.04 -0.06 2.54
N VAL A 89 9.26 0.44 2.55
CA VAL A 89 10.43 -0.27 2.01
C VAL A 89 10.87 -1.39 2.95
N LEU A 90 11.12 -1.06 4.23
CA LEU A 90 11.64 -2.07 5.16
C LEU A 90 10.57 -3.14 5.50
N THR A 91 9.28 -2.79 5.45
CA THR A 91 8.21 -3.79 5.62
C THR A 91 8.15 -4.76 4.44
N ALA A 92 8.29 -4.28 3.18
CA ALA A 92 8.34 -5.14 2.00
C ALA A 92 9.57 -6.06 2.04
N ASN A 93 10.76 -5.51 2.39
CA ASN A 93 11.98 -6.29 2.55
C ASN A 93 11.84 -7.36 3.65
N LEU A 94 11.20 -7.03 4.78
CA LEU A 94 10.96 -8.00 5.85
C LEU A 94 10.07 -9.14 5.38
N LEU A 95 9.00 -8.85 4.64
CA LEU A 95 8.12 -9.87 4.05
C LEU A 95 8.90 -10.76 3.08
N PHE A 96 9.69 -10.19 2.17
CA PHE A 96 10.52 -10.93 1.24
C PHE A 96 11.48 -11.87 1.96
N ASN A 97 12.27 -11.35 2.92
CA ASN A 97 13.23 -12.14 3.68
C ASN A 97 12.58 -13.29 4.45
N LYS A 98 11.39 -13.08 5.01
CA LYS A 98 10.66 -14.14 5.71
C LYS A 98 10.10 -15.18 4.74
N CYS A 99 9.63 -14.78 3.56
CA CYS A 99 9.19 -15.71 2.54
C CYS A 99 10.36 -16.60 2.06
N CYS A 100 11.53 -16.01 1.82
CA CYS A 100 12.74 -16.76 1.47
C CYS A 100 13.17 -17.72 2.58
N ALA A 101 13.22 -17.25 3.83
CA ALA A 101 13.65 -18.07 4.98
C ALA A 101 12.72 -19.26 5.24
N LEU A 102 11.45 -19.18 4.85
CA LEU A 102 10.45 -20.23 4.98
C LEU A 102 10.21 -21.01 3.67
N ASP A 103 11.01 -20.77 2.62
CA ASP A 103 10.85 -21.36 1.28
C ASP A 103 9.41 -21.28 0.74
N LEU A 104 8.76 -20.13 0.93
CA LEU A 104 7.37 -19.94 0.53
C LEU A 104 7.27 -19.59 -0.96
N LYS A 105 6.33 -20.22 -1.64
CA LYS A 105 5.99 -19.91 -3.02
C LYS A 105 4.78 -18.98 -3.06
N ILE A 106 5.06 -17.69 -3.16
CA ILE A 106 4.05 -16.64 -3.30
C ILE A 106 3.71 -16.51 -4.79
N LYS A 107 2.45 -16.69 -5.16
CA LYS A 107 2.00 -16.57 -6.56
C LYS A 107 2.01 -15.13 -7.05
N SER A 108 1.52 -14.20 -6.21
CA SER A 108 1.51 -12.77 -6.55
C SER A 108 1.79 -11.88 -5.33
N PHE A 109 2.53 -10.81 -5.59
CA PHE A 109 2.74 -9.70 -4.69
C PHE A 109 2.16 -8.43 -5.31
N ILE A 110 1.17 -7.83 -4.66
CA ILE A 110 0.56 -6.58 -5.11
C ILE A 110 0.95 -5.50 -4.11
N GLY A 111 1.80 -4.59 -4.56
CA GLY A 111 2.30 -3.48 -3.77
C GLY A 111 1.58 -2.17 -4.11
N ALA A 112 1.20 -1.40 -3.08
CA ALA A 112 0.91 0.00 -3.31
C ALA A 112 2.21 0.72 -3.71
N SER A 113 2.09 1.66 -4.63
CA SER A 113 3.06 2.69 -4.99
C SER A 113 2.30 4.01 -5.13
N ALA A 114 2.89 5.04 -5.69
CA ALA A 114 2.24 6.33 -5.83
C ALA A 114 2.63 7.04 -7.13
N MET A 115 1.75 7.88 -7.64
CA MET A 115 2.06 8.83 -8.73
C MET A 115 3.24 9.75 -8.40
N GLY A 116 3.58 9.91 -7.11
CA GLY A 116 4.82 10.55 -6.67
C GLY A 116 6.10 9.93 -7.22
N TYR A 117 6.04 8.73 -7.81
CA TYR A 117 7.13 8.10 -8.56
C TYR A 117 7.70 9.02 -9.64
N TYR A 118 6.84 9.76 -10.33
CA TYR A 118 7.22 10.65 -11.43
C TYR A 118 7.74 12.02 -10.99
N GLY A 119 7.69 12.31 -9.69
CA GLY A 119 8.10 13.60 -9.12
C GLY A 119 6.96 14.62 -9.02
N LEU A 120 7.14 15.59 -8.13
CA LEU A 120 6.12 16.60 -7.81
C LEU A 120 5.95 17.67 -8.92
N ASN A 121 6.97 17.88 -9.75
CA ASN A 121 7.00 18.92 -10.76
C ASN A 121 6.77 18.41 -12.19
N THR A 122 6.33 17.18 -12.34
CA THR A 122 6.07 16.61 -13.66
C THR A 122 4.80 17.20 -14.24
N ILE A 123 4.95 17.93 -15.36
CA ILE A 123 3.86 18.61 -16.08
C ILE A 123 3.43 17.79 -17.32
N ALA A 124 4.28 16.86 -17.76
CA ALA A 124 4.03 16.02 -18.93
C ALA A 124 3.09 14.84 -18.62
N ASP A 125 2.45 14.33 -19.66
CA ASP A 125 1.78 13.05 -19.58
C ASP A 125 2.81 11.96 -19.32
N VAL A 126 2.53 11.09 -18.33
CA VAL A 126 3.41 10.00 -17.89
C VAL A 126 2.70 8.67 -18.02
N ASN A 127 3.48 7.63 -18.23
CA ASN A 127 3.00 6.24 -18.28
C ASN A 127 3.96 5.33 -17.50
N GLU A 128 3.71 4.02 -17.50
CA GLU A 128 4.47 3.05 -16.71
C GLU A 128 5.95 2.97 -17.11
N SER A 129 6.32 3.33 -18.34
CA SER A 129 7.70 3.34 -18.84
C SER A 129 8.42 4.69 -18.63
N SER A 130 7.71 5.72 -18.13
CA SER A 130 8.31 7.01 -17.85
C SER A 130 9.32 6.93 -16.71
N GLU A 131 10.38 7.72 -16.80
CA GLU A 131 11.46 7.75 -15.80
C GLU A 131 10.97 8.22 -14.43
N ASN A 132 11.68 7.78 -13.40
CA ASN A 132 11.49 8.22 -12.03
C ASN A 132 11.94 9.67 -11.86
N GLY A 133 11.18 10.45 -11.09
CA GLY A 133 11.59 11.79 -10.70
C GLY A 133 12.77 11.80 -9.74
N ASP A 134 13.33 12.98 -9.51
CA ASP A 134 14.56 13.19 -8.72
C ASP A 134 14.31 13.64 -7.27
N ASP A 135 13.06 13.97 -6.91
CA ASP A 135 12.72 14.42 -5.57
C ASP A 135 12.65 13.27 -4.55
N TRP A 136 12.46 13.64 -3.28
CA TRP A 136 12.43 12.65 -2.19
C TRP A 136 11.27 11.65 -2.29
N LEU A 137 10.08 12.10 -2.75
CA LEU A 137 8.92 11.21 -2.92
C LEU A 137 9.12 10.23 -4.07
N ALA A 138 9.71 10.70 -5.15
CA ALA A 138 10.03 9.87 -6.29
C ALA A 138 11.03 8.78 -5.90
N LYS A 139 12.08 9.13 -5.16
CA LYS A 139 13.05 8.15 -4.63
C LYS A 139 12.42 7.16 -3.66
N LEU A 140 11.55 7.63 -2.74
CA LEU A 140 10.80 6.75 -1.85
C LEU A 140 9.93 5.76 -2.63
N SER A 141 9.24 6.23 -3.68
CA SER A 141 8.37 5.38 -4.51
C SER A 141 9.19 4.35 -5.29
N LEU A 142 10.34 4.74 -5.84
CA LEU A 142 11.27 3.84 -6.53
C LEU A 142 11.79 2.75 -5.58
N ASP A 143 12.26 3.13 -4.39
CA ASP A 143 12.77 2.17 -3.40
C ASP A 143 11.65 1.21 -2.94
N TRP A 144 10.41 1.70 -2.86
CA TRP A 144 9.26 0.88 -2.51
C TRP A 144 8.95 -0.15 -3.60
N GLU A 145 8.94 0.26 -4.87
CA GLU A 145 8.76 -0.66 -6.01
C GLU A 145 9.92 -1.64 -6.10
N ASN A 146 11.16 -1.21 -5.88
CA ASN A 146 12.33 -2.10 -5.87
C ASN A 146 12.22 -3.16 -4.77
N ALA A 147 11.75 -2.79 -3.58
CA ALA A 147 11.52 -3.73 -2.49
C ALA A 147 10.42 -4.76 -2.83
N ALA A 148 9.36 -4.36 -3.53
CA ALA A 148 8.33 -5.26 -4.04
C ALA A 148 8.86 -6.17 -5.15
N ASN A 149 9.67 -5.64 -6.06
CA ASN A 149 10.19 -6.37 -7.22
C ASN A 149 11.12 -7.53 -6.85
N GLN A 150 11.72 -7.55 -5.65
CA GLN A 150 12.48 -8.72 -5.17
C GLN A 150 11.64 -10.00 -5.18
N PHE A 151 10.33 -9.93 -5.03
CA PHE A 151 9.46 -11.11 -5.07
C PHE A 151 9.48 -11.85 -6.41
N VAL A 152 9.93 -11.21 -7.49
CA VAL A 152 10.18 -11.88 -8.78
C VAL A 152 11.23 -12.99 -8.63
N GLU A 153 12.23 -12.82 -7.77
CA GLU A 153 13.31 -13.78 -7.54
C GLU A 153 12.81 -15.12 -6.96
N ILE A 154 11.67 -15.10 -6.26
CA ILE A 154 11.01 -16.30 -5.73
C ILE A 154 9.84 -16.76 -6.60
N GLY A 155 9.75 -16.26 -7.84
CA GLY A 155 8.77 -16.66 -8.85
C GLY A 155 7.40 -16.01 -8.71
N SER A 156 7.28 -14.95 -7.94
CA SER A 156 6.02 -14.22 -7.80
C SER A 156 5.76 -13.30 -8.99
N ARG A 157 4.49 -13.19 -9.42
CA ARG A 157 4.05 -12.06 -10.23
C ARG A 157 3.94 -10.83 -9.36
N VAL A 158 4.63 -9.76 -9.74
CA VAL A 158 4.63 -8.50 -8.98
C VAL A 158 3.82 -7.44 -9.73
N THR A 159 2.95 -6.73 -9.01
CA THR A 159 2.18 -5.59 -9.52
C THR A 159 2.36 -4.41 -8.58
N ASN A 160 2.96 -3.32 -9.06
CA ASN A 160 3.10 -2.07 -8.33
C ASN A 160 2.03 -1.08 -8.77
N LEU A 161 1.18 -0.64 -7.84
CA LEU A 161 0.06 0.26 -8.12
C LEU A 161 0.47 1.71 -7.85
N ARG A 162 0.81 2.48 -8.87
CA ARG A 162 1.11 3.93 -8.78
C ARG A 162 -0.19 4.71 -8.59
N ILE A 163 -0.72 4.65 -7.36
CA ILE A 163 -2.02 5.23 -6.99
C ILE A 163 -1.90 6.76 -6.96
N SER A 164 -2.85 7.43 -7.60
CA SER A 164 -3.04 8.88 -7.54
C SER A 164 -3.81 9.29 -6.27
N LEU A 165 -4.43 10.47 -6.23
CA LEU A 165 -5.27 10.88 -5.10
C LEU A 165 -6.42 9.91 -4.93
N LEU A 166 -6.38 9.17 -3.81
CA LEU A 166 -7.41 8.19 -3.47
C LEU A 166 -8.64 8.92 -2.92
N MET A 167 -9.76 8.80 -3.63
CA MET A 167 -11.02 9.42 -3.25
C MET A 167 -11.89 8.46 -2.45
N ASP A 168 -12.16 8.86 -1.19
CA ASP A 168 -13.08 8.21 -0.27
C ASP A 168 -13.70 9.27 0.64
N LEU A 169 -15.03 9.29 0.76
CA LEU A 169 -15.76 10.26 1.60
C LEU A 169 -15.42 10.15 3.09
N ASN A 170 -15.00 8.98 3.53
CA ASN A 170 -14.77 8.67 4.94
C ASN A 170 -13.29 8.77 5.36
N SER A 171 -12.37 8.93 4.39
CA SER A 171 -10.94 8.94 4.67
C SER A 171 -10.13 9.83 3.70
N GLY A 172 -8.85 10.05 4.06
CA GLY A 172 -7.87 10.67 3.20
C GLY A 172 -8.20 12.11 2.78
N PHE A 173 -7.77 12.45 1.57
CA PHE A 173 -7.81 13.81 1.02
C PHE A 173 -9.25 14.36 0.96
N LEU A 174 -10.19 13.61 0.42
CA LEU A 174 -11.56 14.08 0.20
C LEU A 174 -12.27 14.39 1.53
N LYS A 175 -12.09 13.55 2.54
CA LYS A 175 -12.65 13.80 3.88
C LYS A 175 -12.19 15.14 4.46
N VAL A 176 -10.88 15.42 4.35
CA VAL A 176 -10.29 16.65 4.88
C VAL A 176 -10.76 17.88 4.11
N THR A 177 -10.83 17.80 2.78
CA THR A 177 -11.25 18.92 1.93
C THR A 177 -12.74 19.25 2.04
N LEU A 178 -13.58 18.24 2.33
CA LEU A 178 -15.02 18.44 2.53
C LEU A 178 -15.36 18.99 3.93
N LEU A 179 -14.44 18.95 4.89
CA LEU A 179 -14.72 19.38 6.27
C LEU A 179 -15.12 20.87 6.36
N PRO A 180 -14.42 21.83 5.70
CA PRO A 180 -14.82 23.24 5.71
C PRO A 180 -16.18 23.49 5.04
N LEU A 181 -16.57 22.68 4.06
CA LEU A 181 -17.88 22.83 3.39
C LEU A 181 -19.05 22.65 4.35
N LYS A 182 -18.90 21.88 5.42
CA LYS A 182 -19.94 21.70 6.45
C LYS A 182 -20.29 22.99 7.18
N ILE A 183 -19.41 23.98 7.16
CA ILE A 183 -19.61 25.30 7.76
C ILE A 183 -19.70 26.41 6.68
N GLY A 184 -19.99 26.04 5.44
CA GLY A 184 -20.20 26.98 4.34
C GLY A 184 -18.92 27.55 3.70
N ILE A 185 -17.75 27.00 4.00
CA ILE A 185 -16.46 27.47 3.46
C ILE A 185 -16.03 26.55 2.33
N ALA A 186 -15.92 27.06 1.10
CA ALA A 186 -15.34 26.34 -0.03
C ALA A 186 -13.84 26.66 -0.13
N SER A 187 -13.01 25.61 -0.19
CA SER A 187 -11.57 25.74 -0.42
C SER A 187 -11.26 25.56 -1.90
N VAL A 188 -10.54 26.51 -2.49
CA VAL A 188 -10.02 26.40 -3.86
C VAL A 188 -8.52 26.23 -3.80
N PHE A 189 -8.02 25.16 -4.40
CA PHE A 189 -6.58 24.94 -4.56
C PHE A 189 -6.09 25.71 -5.76
N THR A 190 -5.05 26.52 -5.57
CA THR A 190 -4.47 27.35 -6.63
C THR A 190 -3.11 26.79 -7.06
N PRO A 191 -2.75 26.96 -8.34
CA PRO A 191 -3.52 27.58 -9.42
C PRO A 191 -4.77 26.78 -9.83
N ALA A 192 -5.85 27.49 -10.17
CA ALA A 192 -7.16 26.87 -10.44
C ALA A 192 -7.19 25.97 -11.69
N ASN A 193 -6.17 26.07 -12.56
CA ASN A 193 -6.02 25.25 -13.76
C ASN A 193 -5.14 23.99 -13.54
N LEU A 194 -4.75 23.70 -12.31
CA LEU A 194 -3.98 22.50 -12.00
C LEU A 194 -4.86 21.25 -12.10
N ALA A 195 -4.48 20.34 -12.97
CA ALA A 195 -5.14 19.04 -13.07
C ALA A 195 -4.64 18.11 -11.94
N TYR A 196 -5.57 17.48 -11.26
CA TYR A 196 -5.28 16.46 -10.25
C TYR A 196 -5.74 15.10 -10.75
N SER A 197 -4.82 14.16 -10.88
CA SER A 197 -5.17 12.76 -11.11
C SER A 197 -5.79 12.17 -9.84
N TRP A 198 -6.89 11.46 -9.97
CA TRP A 198 -7.57 10.82 -8.86
C TRP A 198 -8.18 9.48 -9.26
N ILE A 199 -8.42 8.64 -8.27
CA ILE A 199 -9.10 7.36 -8.44
C ILE A 199 -9.99 7.07 -7.24
N HIS A 200 -11.15 6.47 -7.46
CA HIS A 200 -12.04 6.06 -6.37
C HIS A 200 -11.47 4.81 -5.67
N ILE A 201 -11.63 4.75 -4.34
CA ILE A 201 -11.11 3.64 -3.52
C ILE A 201 -11.63 2.27 -3.95
N ASP A 202 -12.88 2.21 -4.45
CA ASP A 202 -13.46 0.95 -4.94
C ASP A 202 -12.83 0.45 -6.22
N ASP A 203 -12.38 1.37 -7.08
CA ASP A 203 -11.75 0.99 -8.34
C ASP A 203 -10.35 0.42 -8.09
N VAL A 204 -9.59 1.01 -7.15
CA VAL A 204 -8.32 0.41 -6.71
C VAL A 204 -8.54 -0.97 -6.09
N ALA A 205 -9.57 -1.11 -5.25
CA ALA A 205 -9.85 -2.40 -4.61
C ALA A 205 -10.30 -3.47 -5.62
N ARG A 206 -11.08 -3.10 -6.64
CA ARG A 206 -11.45 -4.01 -7.76
C ARG A 206 -10.24 -4.36 -8.61
N PHE A 207 -9.34 -3.40 -8.85
CA PHE A 207 -8.12 -3.66 -9.62
C PHE A 207 -7.18 -4.61 -8.85
N ILE A 208 -7.10 -4.50 -7.53
CA ILE A 208 -6.36 -5.47 -6.70
C ILE A 208 -6.96 -6.88 -6.86
N LEU A 209 -8.28 -7.03 -6.81
CA LEU A 209 -8.93 -8.31 -7.09
C LEU A 209 -8.56 -8.84 -8.48
N PHE A 210 -8.69 -8.00 -9.52
CA PHE A 210 -8.31 -8.37 -10.88
C PHE A 210 -6.85 -8.83 -10.98
N SER A 211 -5.93 -8.12 -10.32
CA SER A 211 -4.51 -8.47 -10.31
C SER A 211 -4.19 -9.77 -9.55
N LEU A 212 -5.03 -10.18 -8.59
CA LEU A 212 -4.90 -11.48 -7.92
C LEU A 212 -5.34 -12.64 -8.81
N GLU A 213 -6.35 -12.41 -9.66
CA GLU A 213 -6.97 -13.45 -10.49
C GLU A 213 -6.25 -13.65 -11.84
N ASN A 214 -5.50 -12.65 -12.33
CA ASN A 214 -4.81 -12.64 -13.60
C ASN A 214 -3.31 -12.47 -13.45
#